data_a953713683e49219aa37eb8867a6f8a7
#
_entry.id   a953713683e49219aa37eb8867a6f8a7
#
_cell.length_a   1.000
_cell.length_b   1.000
_cell.length_c   1.000
_cell.angle_alpha   90.00
_cell.angle_beta   90.00
_cell.angle_gamma   90.00
#
_symmetry.space_group_name_H-M   'P 1'
#
loop_
_entity.id
_entity.type
_entity.pdbx_description
1 polymer ?
#
loop_
_entity_poly.entity_id
_entity_poly.type
_entity_poly.pdbx_seq_one_letter_code
_entity_poly.pdbx_strand_id
1 'polypeptide(L)'
;MNQDSPDGASRFWCGIDWGGRSHYLCVLDDRGGQLLSRKIAHTVDGLTILVEVIASLTGSVRIAIERAEGLLVEHLQQHCSAEIYCVSPKISARARERYRMAAAKSDEFDAYVLADTLRHQYAQWRPLAVASPVLAELIAVSRDRQRILDMQVDTENRLRSILEAYHPAPLHLFSSLDRDITLAFIRTFPTPAQASRVTTRRMGGFTGRHGYSGRQKPETLIARMQPHLLSASEGTVAGKALAAKAFTEQLALLNTHLRAHDKRLGELLDMHPDTPIFTSFPGIGPVTAGVLISEMGEQRSRFPSAPSLLAETGLAPVTKAPGAPVR
;
A
#
# COMPACT_ATOMS: atom_id res chain seq x y z
N MET A 1 40.48 -1.38 -8.51
CA MET A 1 40.81 -1.43 -9.94
C MET A 1 39.67 -0.69 -10.63
N ASN A 2 39.93 0.57 -11.01
CA ASN A 2 38.97 1.38 -11.78
C ASN A 2 38.84 0.77 -13.18
N GLN A 3 37.64 0.29 -13.51
CA GLN A 3 37.31 0.04 -14.91
C GLN A 3 36.97 1.39 -15.54
N ASP A 4 37.95 1.96 -16.23
CA ASP A 4 37.72 3.05 -17.16
C ASP A 4 36.77 2.51 -18.25
N SER A 5 35.56 3.09 -18.32
CA SER A 5 34.63 2.79 -19.39
C SER A 5 35.19 3.33 -20.71
N PRO A 6 35.02 2.62 -21.86
CA PRO A 6 35.58 3.00 -23.14
C PRO A 6 34.94 4.26 -23.75
N ASP A 7 33.85 4.80 -23.19
CA ASP A 7 33.24 6.06 -23.62
C ASP A 7 33.62 7.17 -22.63
N GLY A 8 34.40 8.15 -23.06
CA GLY A 8 34.80 9.35 -22.31
C GLY A 8 33.64 10.30 -21.94
N ALA A 9 32.43 9.81 -21.81
CA ALA A 9 31.27 10.58 -21.41
C ALA A 9 31.27 10.83 -19.88
N SER A 10 31.08 12.08 -19.51
CA SER A 10 30.96 12.49 -18.10
C SER A 10 29.79 11.77 -17.43
N ARG A 11 29.98 11.40 -16.15
CA ARG A 11 28.92 10.78 -15.33
C ARG A 11 28.51 11.75 -14.25
N PHE A 12 27.18 11.87 -14.06
CA PHE A 12 26.60 12.72 -13.03
C PHE A 12 25.73 11.90 -12.09
N TRP A 13 25.88 12.15 -10.79
CA TRP A 13 25.18 11.46 -9.72
C TRP A 13 24.30 12.47 -9.00
N CYS A 14 22.99 12.34 -9.16
CA CYS A 14 22.03 13.23 -8.57
C CYS A 14 21.37 12.54 -7.36
N GLY A 15 21.21 13.25 -6.26
CA GLY A 15 20.37 12.83 -5.15
C GLY A 15 19.22 13.81 -4.98
N ILE A 16 18.01 13.29 -4.83
CA ILE A 16 16.82 14.13 -4.59
C ILE A 16 16.19 13.69 -3.28
N ASP A 17 16.28 14.57 -2.27
CA ASP A 17 15.49 14.42 -1.05
C ASP A 17 14.08 14.95 -1.27
N TRP A 18 13.08 14.10 -1.05
CA TRP A 18 11.69 14.41 -1.32
C TRP A 18 11.02 15.07 -0.12
N GLY A 19 10.57 16.31 -0.28
CA GLY A 19 9.64 16.96 0.63
C GLY A 19 8.27 17.25 -0.01
N GLY A 20 7.24 17.37 0.80
CA GLY A 20 5.88 17.61 0.31
C GLY A 20 5.65 18.99 -0.33
N ARG A 21 6.49 20.00 0.01
CA ARG A 21 6.41 21.37 -0.54
C ARG A 21 7.61 21.73 -1.39
N SER A 22 8.72 21.09 -1.19
CA SER A 22 9.96 21.33 -1.92
C SER A 22 10.84 20.11 -1.83
N HIS A 23 11.72 19.95 -2.80
CA HIS A 23 12.74 18.91 -2.89
C HIS A 23 14.11 19.56 -2.75
N TYR A 24 15.10 18.77 -2.38
CA TYR A 24 16.48 19.21 -2.44
C TYR A 24 17.25 18.38 -3.46
N LEU A 25 17.86 19.03 -4.45
CA LEU A 25 18.69 18.39 -5.48
C LEU A 25 20.16 18.60 -5.15
N CYS A 26 20.94 17.54 -5.14
CA CYS A 26 22.40 17.56 -5.11
C CYS A 26 22.92 16.87 -6.38
N VAL A 27 23.87 17.48 -7.06
CA VAL A 27 24.56 16.91 -8.24
C VAL A 27 26.04 16.78 -7.95
N LEU A 28 26.56 15.56 -8.13
CA LEU A 28 27.98 15.25 -7.99
C LEU A 28 28.58 14.84 -9.32
N ASP A 29 29.88 15.13 -9.50
CA ASP A 29 30.69 14.57 -10.57
C ASP A 29 31.12 13.12 -10.27
N ASP A 30 31.84 12.50 -11.16
CA ASP A 30 32.33 11.12 -11.03
C ASP A 30 33.35 10.96 -9.87
N ARG A 31 34.01 12.04 -9.46
CA ARG A 31 34.95 12.05 -8.33
C ARG A 31 34.28 12.36 -6.99
N GLY A 32 32.98 12.68 -6.99
CA GLY A 32 32.21 13.06 -5.83
C GLY A 32 32.31 14.54 -5.49
N GLY A 33 32.84 15.36 -6.39
CA GLY A 33 32.80 16.82 -6.27
C GLY A 33 31.38 17.34 -6.46
N GLN A 34 30.91 18.16 -5.51
CA GLN A 34 29.56 18.76 -5.58
C GLN A 34 29.53 19.88 -6.61
N LEU A 35 28.78 19.68 -7.69
CA LEU A 35 28.59 20.64 -8.76
C LEU A 35 27.44 21.60 -8.51
N LEU A 36 26.37 21.08 -7.89
CA LEU A 36 25.14 21.85 -7.60
C LEU A 36 24.50 21.34 -6.31
N SER A 37 23.97 22.27 -5.53
CA SER A 37 23.06 22.01 -4.43
C SER A 37 21.93 23.05 -4.49
N ARG A 38 20.68 22.58 -4.66
CA ARG A 38 19.57 23.50 -4.90
C ARG A 38 18.26 23.00 -4.34
N LYS A 39 17.52 23.89 -3.68
CA LYS A 39 16.15 23.67 -3.28
C LYS A 39 15.21 23.91 -4.46
N ILE A 40 14.31 22.98 -4.74
CA ILE A 40 13.35 22.98 -5.84
C ILE A 40 11.93 22.99 -5.25
N ALA A 41 11.10 23.93 -5.64
CA ALA A 41 9.70 23.96 -5.21
C ALA A 41 8.90 22.81 -5.84
N HIS A 42 7.94 22.22 -5.12
CA HIS A 42 7.01 21.23 -5.68
C HIS A 42 5.87 21.94 -6.41
N THR A 43 6.20 22.60 -7.51
CA THR A 43 5.31 23.36 -8.40
C THR A 43 5.66 23.06 -9.85
N VAL A 44 4.80 23.43 -10.79
CA VAL A 44 5.06 23.28 -12.23
C VAL A 44 6.41 23.92 -12.59
N ASP A 45 6.61 25.18 -12.21
CA ASP A 45 7.86 25.90 -12.51
C ASP A 45 9.07 25.25 -11.85
N GLY A 46 8.93 24.78 -10.61
CA GLY A 46 10.01 24.12 -9.89
C GLY A 46 10.41 22.80 -10.56
N LEU A 47 9.44 21.97 -10.95
CA LEU A 47 9.72 20.72 -11.65
C LEU A 47 10.27 20.96 -13.07
N THR A 48 9.83 22.00 -13.76
CA THR A 48 10.43 22.42 -15.04
C THR A 48 11.90 22.78 -14.85
N ILE A 49 12.23 23.59 -13.85
CA ILE A 49 13.63 23.92 -13.52
C ILE A 49 14.44 22.66 -13.20
N LEU A 50 13.86 21.69 -12.47
CA LEU A 50 14.53 20.43 -12.17
C LEU A 50 14.89 19.66 -13.46
N VAL A 51 13.95 19.54 -14.37
CA VAL A 51 14.16 18.89 -15.68
C VAL A 51 15.23 19.62 -16.50
N GLU A 52 15.19 20.95 -16.57
CA GLU A 52 16.18 21.78 -17.26
C GLU A 52 17.58 21.59 -16.69
N VAL A 53 17.72 21.58 -15.37
CA VAL A 53 19.00 21.32 -14.68
C VAL A 53 19.53 19.93 -15.05
N ILE A 54 18.69 18.89 -15.00
CA ILE A 54 19.10 17.53 -15.38
C ILE A 54 19.47 17.47 -16.87
N ALA A 55 18.72 18.09 -17.74
CA ALA A 55 18.98 18.12 -19.19
C ALA A 55 20.24 18.88 -19.54
N SER A 56 20.66 19.85 -18.73
CA SER A 56 21.92 20.62 -18.94
C SER A 56 23.19 19.81 -18.66
N LEU A 57 23.07 18.65 -18.00
CA LEU A 57 24.18 17.75 -17.70
C LEU A 57 24.51 16.91 -18.94
N THR A 58 25.62 17.24 -19.59
CA THR A 58 26.06 16.58 -20.85
C THR A 58 26.78 15.26 -20.55
N GLY A 59 26.01 14.19 -20.32
CA GLY A 59 26.57 12.85 -20.02
C GLY A 59 25.55 11.88 -19.47
N SER A 60 26.03 10.80 -18.85
CA SER A 60 25.16 9.81 -18.20
C SER A 60 24.70 10.34 -16.85
N VAL A 61 23.40 10.55 -16.69
CA VAL A 61 22.80 11.06 -15.44
C VAL A 61 22.09 9.93 -14.70
N ARG A 62 22.39 9.75 -13.42
CA ARG A 62 21.74 8.81 -12.52
C ARG A 62 21.18 9.53 -11.31
N ILE A 63 19.94 9.23 -10.94
CA ILE A 63 19.20 9.92 -9.89
C ILE A 63 18.88 8.94 -8.77
N ALA A 64 19.27 9.25 -7.55
CA ALA A 64 18.85 8.55 -6.33
C ALA A 64 17.66 9.26 -5.67
N ILE A 65 16.64 8.49 -5.27
CA ILE A 65 15.48 8.99 -4.54
C ILE A 65 15.03 7.93 -3.51
N GLU A 66 14.47 8.35 -2.35
CA GLU A 66 14.03 7.39 -1.31
C GLU A 66 12.67 6.73 -1.62
N ARG A 67 11.91 7.26 -2.57
CA ARG A 67 10.57 6.73 -2.94
C ARG A 67 10.56 6.29 -4.38
N ALA A 68 10.01 5.09 -4.61
CA ALA A 68 9.92 4.50 -5.95
C ALA A 68 8.71 5.00 -6.76
N GLU A 69 7.83 5.79 -6.16
CA GLU A 69 6.55 6.19 -6.74
C GLU A 69 6.18 7.62 -6.36
N GLY A 70 5.20 8.15 -7.07
CA GLY A 70 4.63 9.47 -6.84
C GLY A 70 4.99 10.47 -7.93
N LEU A 71 4.31 11.61 -7.92
CA LEU A 71 4.32 12.61 -8.99
C LEU A 71 5.73 13.04 -9.43
N LEU A 72 6.66 13.18 -8.50
CA LEU A 72 8.04 13.56 -8.86
C LEU A 72 8.75 12.47 -9.66
N VAL A 73 8.61 11.20 -9.28
CA VAL A 73 9.22 10.07 -10.00
C VAL A 73 8.63 9.96 -11.40
N GLU A 74 7.31 10.00 -11.51
CA GLU A 74 6.62 9.94 -12.78
C GLU A 74 7.01 11.12 -13.69
N HIS A 75 7.09 12.34 -13.13
CA HIS A 75 7.51 13.52 -13.88
C HIS A 75 8.93 13.38 -14.40
N LEU A 76 9.87 12.90 -13.58
CA LEU A 76 11.24 12.64 -14.02
C LEU A 76 11.31 11.54 -15.08
N GLN A 77 10.56 10.45 -14.92
CA GLN A 77 10.51 9.37 -15.92
C GLN A 77 9.94 9.82 -17.26
N GLN A 78 9.01 10.76 -17.26
CA GLN A 78 8.39 11.29 -18.49
C GLN A 78 9.23 12.34 -19.20
N HIS A 79 10.03 13.13 -18.46
CA HIS A 79 10.69 14.31 -19.01
C HIS A 79 12.22 14.26 -18.98
N CYS A 80 12.82 13.27 -18.32
CA CYS A 80 14.27 13.12 -18.23
C CYS A 80 14.73 11.78 -18.81
N SER A 81 15.85 11.79 -19.54
CA SER A 81 16.52 10.57 -20.02
C SER A 81 17.50 10.00 -18.96
N ALA A 82 17.23 10.20 -17.68
CA ALA A 82 18.08 9.76 -16.57
C ALA A 82 17.61 8.41 -16.01
N GLU A 83 18.57 7.60 -15.57
CA GLU A 83 18.26 6.39 -14.80
C GLU A 83 17.90 6.74 -13.35
N ILE A 84 16.72 6.36 -12.88
CA ILE A 84 16.25 6.66 -11.52
C ILE A 84 16.38 5.41 -10.64
N TYR A 85 17.00 5.56 -9.48
CA TYR A 85 17.23 4.47 -8.51
C TYR A 85 16.53 4.78 -7.19
N CYS A 86 15.76 3.82 -6.68
CA CYS A 86 15.16 3.94 -5.36
C CYS A 86 16.16 3.42 -4.29
N VAL A 87 16.49 4.29 -3.36
CA VAL A 87 17.38 3.98 -2.22
C VAL A 87 16.54 3.75 -0.99
N SER A 88 16.61 2.55 -0.42
CA SER A 88 15.86 2.23 0.79
C SER A 88 16.22 3.20 1.94
N PRO A 89 15.23 3.71 2.72
CA PRO A 89 15.48 4.56 3.88
C PRO A 89 16.44 3.97 4.92
N LYS A 90 16.52 2.64 5.01
CA LYS A 90 17.50 1.96 5.87
C LYS A 90 18.93 2.12 5.36
N ILE A 91 19.11 2.13 4.03
CA ILE A 91 20.44 2.31 3.41
C ILE A 91 20.85 3.77 3.54
N SER A 92 19.97 4.73 3.25
CA SER A 92 20.28 6.15 3.38
C SER A 92 20.56 6.56 4.83
N ALA A 93 19.85 6.00 5.82
CA ALA A 93 20.12 6.20 7.23
C ALA A 93 21.52 5.71 7.63
N ARG A 94 21.89 4.49 7.23
CA ARG A 94 23.24 3.94 7.48
C ARG A 94 24.33 4.69 6.72
N ALA A 95 24.04 5.17 5.52
CA ALA A 95 24.99 5.97 4.76
C ALA A 95 25.29 7.31 5.44
N ARG A 96 24.27 7.94 6.05
CA ARG A 96 24.45 9.19 6.85
C ARG A 96 25.45 9.03 7.99
N GLU A 97 25.44 7.88 8.68
CA GLU A 97 26.35 7.60 9.80
C GLU A 97 27.85 7.63 9.39
N ARG A 98 28.16 7.39 8.10
CA ARG A 98 29.56 7.46 7.61
C ARG A 98 30.13 8.88 7.60
N TYR A 99 29.26 9.88 7.49
CA TYR A 99 29.70 11.28 7.32
C TYR A 99 29.67 12.08 8.61
N ARG A 100 28.79 11.74 9.57
CA ARG A 100 28.63 12.49 10.82
C ARG A 100 28.19 11.59 11.96
N MET A 101 28.95 11.63 13.06
CA MET A 101 28.58 10.97 14.33
C MET A 101 27.46 11.71 15.07
N ALA A 102 27.23 13.01 14.78
CA ALA A 102 26.14 13.81 15.31
C ALA A 102 25.44 14.52 14.14
N ALA A 103 24.32 13.96 13.69
CA ALA A 103 23.63 14.44 12.51
C ALA A 103 22.61 15.51 12.85
N ALA A 104 22.92 16.77 12.58
CA ALA A 104 21.86 17.72 12.24
C ALA A 104 21.26 17.26 10.90
N LYS A 105 20.01 16.80 10.91
CA LYS A 105 19.27 16.42 9.72
C LYS A 105 18.99 17.70 8.89
N SER A 106 19.45 17.68 7.63
CA SER A 106 19.06 18.73 6.67
C SER A 106 18.77 18.07 5.33
N ASP A 107 17.75 18.55 4.65
CA ASP A 107 17.32 18.05 3.34
C ASP A 107 18.46 18.14 2.31
N GLU A 108 19.31 19.16 2.41
CA GLU A 108 20.52 19.33 1.58
C GLU A 108 21.50 18.18 1.79
N PHE A 109 21.79 17.84 3.05
CA PHE A 109 22.70 16.76 3.38
C PHE A 109 22.13 15.40 3.00
N ASP A 110 20.81 15.20 3.16
CA ASP A 110 20.14 13.97 2.76
C ASP A 110 20.22 13.77 1.23
N ALA A 111 20.05 14.83 0.44
CA ALA A 111 20.25 14.79 -1.01
C ALA A 111 21.71 14.46 -1.39
N TYR A 112 22.70 15.03 -0.71
CA TYR A 112 24.11 14.68 -0.91
C TYR A 112 24.37 13.21 -0.61
N VAL A 113 23.89 12.70 0.52
CA VAL A 113 24.07 11.29 0.92
C VAL A 113 23.45 10.34 -0.11
N LEU A 114 22.27 10.68 -0.66
CA LEU A 114 21.64 9.90 -1.72
C LEU A 114 22.51 9.84 -2.97
N ALA A 115 23.01 11.00 -3.45
CA ALA A 115 23.85 11.09 -4.63
C ALA A 115 25.15 10.27 -4.46
N ASP A 116 25.85 10.44 -3.33
CA ASP A 116 27.12 9.77 -3.10
C ASP A 116 26.95 8.26 -2.82
N THR A 117 25.86 7.86 -2.17
CA THR A 117 25.52 6.45 -2.00
C THR A 117 25.26 5.76 -3.34
N LEU A 118 24.52 6.41 -4.25
CA LEU A 118 24.31 5.90 -5.59
C LEU A 118 25.63 5.79 -6.36
N ARG A 119 26.48 6.81 -6.30
CA ARG A 119 27.80 6.82 -6.96
C ARG A 119 28.65 5.61 -6.59
N HIS A 120 28.61 5.17 -5.34
CA HIS A 120 29.39 4.03 -4.87
C HIS A 120 28.74 2.67 -5.11
N GLN A 121 27.41 2.60 -5.20
CA GLN A 121 26.69 1.33 -5.15
C GLN A 121 25.79 1.05 -6.36
N TYR A 122 25.70 1.95 -7.36
CA TYR A 122 24.78 1.83 -8.49
C TYR A 122 24.85 0.48 -9.23
N ALA A 123 26.07 -0.10 -9.33
CA ALA A 123 26.28 -1.37 -10.01
C ALA A 123 25.55 -2.55 -9.36
N GLN A 124 25.17 -2.40 -8.08
CA GLN A 124 24.44 -3.41 -7.31
C GLN A 124 22.91 -3.18 -7.37
N TRP A 125 22.47 -2.05 -7.89
CA TRP A 125 21.07 -1.64 -7.93
C TRP A 125 20.53 -1.64 -9.34
N ARG A 126 19.23 -1.65 -9.46
CA ARG A 126 18.53 -1.57 -10.73
C ARG A 126 17.77 -0.26 -10.81
N PRO A 127 17.76 0.39 -11.97
CA PRO A 127 16.94 1.56 -12.17
C PRO A 127 15.46 1.19 -12.11
N LEU A 128 14.63 2.15 -11.71
CA LEU A 128 13.18 2.03 -11.73
C LEU A 128 12.70 1.85 -13.18
N ALA A 129 11.90 0.83 -13.40
CA ALA A 129 11.24 0.65 -14.68
C ALA A 129 10.11 1.66 -14.87
N VAL A 130 9.94 2.14 -16.09
CA VAL A 130 8.73 2.87 -16.47
C VAL A 130 7.62 1.84 -16.65
N ALA A 131 6.56 1.98 -15.85
CA ALA A 131 5.38 1.11 -15.95
C ALA A 131 4.55 1.51 -17.19
N SER A 132 3.90 0.52 -17.82
CA SER A 132 2.84 0.81 -18.78
C SER A 132 1.68 1.56 -18.11
N PRO A 133 0.85 2.31 -18.84
CA PRO A 133 -0.31 2.97 -18.24
C PRO A 133 -1.25 2.00 -17.49
N VAL A 134 -1.43 0.79 -18.01
CA VAL A 134 -2.25 -0.26 -17.39
C VAL A 134 -1.60 -0.72 -16.09
N LEU A 135 -0.29 -0.99 -16.08
CA LEU A 135 0.41 -1.40 -14.88
C LEU A 135 0.44 -0.29 -13.82
N ALA A 136 0.67 0.96 -14.22
CA ALA A 136 0.67 2.10 -13.30
C ALA A 136 -0.68 2.26 -12.58
N GLU A 137 -1.80 2.13 -13.32
CA GLU A 137 -3.14 2.17 -12.74
C GLU A 137 -3.39 0.93 -11.85
N LEU A 138 -2.96 -0.26 -12.27
CA LEU A 138 -3.08 -1.50 -11.50
C LEU A 138 -2.35 -1.39 -10.15
N ILE A 139 -1.14 -0.83 -10.14
CA ILE A 139 -0.37 -0.57 -8.91
C ILE A 139 -1.14 0.37 -7.99
N ALA A 140 -1.65 1.50 -8.51
CA ALA A 140 -2.38 2.48 -7.71
C ALA A 140 -3.66 1.88 -7.11
N VAL A 141 -4.50 1.22 -7.94
CA VAL A 141 -5.75 0.59 -7.51
C VAL A 141 -5.50 -0.52 -6.49
N SER A 142 -4.48 -1.35 -6.71
CA SER A 142 -4.14 -2.45 -5.80
C SER A 142 -3.71 -1.93 -4.41
N ARG A 143 -2.86 -0.92 -4.36
CA ARG A 143 -2.37 -0.32 -3.11
C ARG A 143 -3.45 0.45 -2.36
N ASP A 144 -4.27 1.21 -3.06
CA ASP A 144 -5.38 1.94 -2.44
C ASP A 144 -6.46 0.97 -1.92
N ARG A 145 -6.72 -0.12 -2.66
CA ARG A 145 -7.57 -1.21 -2.18
C ARG A 145 -7.06 -1.81 -0.87
N GLN A 146 -5.75 -2.07 -0.76
CA GLN A 146 -5.16 -2.59 0.48
C GLN A 146 -5.36 -1.62 1.65
N ARG A 147 -5.14 -0.32 1.45
CA ARG A 147 -5.38 0.71 2.47
C ARG A 147 -6.84 0.73 2.93
N ILE A 148 -7.78 0.62 1.99
CA ILE A 148 -9.23 0.57 2.31
C ILE A 148 -9.55 -0.71 3.09
N LEU A 149 -8.95 -1.85 2.74
CA LEU A 149 -9.11 -3.11 3.47
C LEU A 149 -8.59 -3.00 4.92
N ASP A 150 -7.43 -2.38 5.12
CA ASP A 150 -6.88 -2.15 6.45
C ASP A 150 -7.81 -1.26 7.30
N MET A 151 -8.38 -0.21 6.71
CA MET A 151 -9.39 0.64 7.35
C MET A 151 -10.68 -0.13 7.66
N GLN A 152 -11.10 -1.05 6.79
CA GLN A 152 -12.25 -1.91 7.02
C GLN A 152 -12.03 -2.82 8.23
N VAL A 153 -10.88 -3.50 8.29
CA VAL A 153 -10.53 -4.39 9.42
C VAL A 153 -10.48 -3.61 10.73
N ASP A 154 -9.86 -2.43 10.76
CA ASP A 154 -9.82 -1.58 11.96
C ASP A 154 -11.22 -1.13 12.40
N THR A 155 -12.06 -0.71 11.44
CA THR A 155 -13.45 -0.30 11.69
C THR A 155 -14.31 -1.47 12.20
N GLU A 156 -14.12 -2.67 11.62
CA GLU A 156 -14.81 -3.88 12.06
C GLU A 156 -14.43 -4.24 13.51
N ASN A 157 -13.15 -4.20 13.85
CA ASN A 157 -12.67 -4.48 15.21
C ASN A 157 -13.24 -3.49 16.24
N ARG A 158 -13.33 -2.21 15.89
CA ARG A 158 -13.96 -1.19 16.74
C ARG A 158 -15.46 -1.43 16.92
N LEU A 159 -16.18 -1.73 15.82
CA LEU A 159 -17.60 -2.06 15.90
C LEU A 159 -17.85 -3.31 16.75
N ARG A 160 -17.01 -4.33 16.60
CA ARG A 160 -17.05 -5.57 17.41
C ARG A 160 -16.94 -5.26 18.89
N SER A 161 -15.92 -4.52 19.29
CA SER A 161 -15.70 -4.13 20.69
C SER A 161 -16.86 -3.31 21.27
N ILE A 162 -17.47 -2.44 20.47
CA ILE A 162 -18.66 -1.68 20.88
C ILE A 162 -19.85 -2.60 21.08
N LEU A 163 -20.11 -3.53 20.15
CA LEU A 163 -21.24 -4.47 20.26
C LEU A 163 -21.09 -5.43 21.44
N GLU A 164 -19.90 -5.92 21.71
CA GLU A 164 -19.59 -6.76 22.88
C GLU A 164 -19.96 -6.05 24.19
N ALA A 165 -19.79 -4.73 24.23
CA ALA A 165 -20.05 -3.94 25.45
C ALA A 165 -21.54 -3.68 25.73
N TYR A 166 -22.46 -3.80 24.75
CA TYR A 166 -23.86 -3.47 24.98
C TYR A 166 -24.89 -4.32 24.24
N HIS A 167 -24.54 -4.92 23.10
CA HIS A 167 -25.47 -5.65 22.22
C HIS A 167 -24.75 -6.76 21.44
N PRO A 168 -24.29 -7.84 22.09
CA PRO A 168 -23.48 -8.87 21.43
C PRO A 168 -24.24 -9.75 20.45
N ALA A 169 -25.58 -9.76 20.47
CA ALA A 169 -26.39 -10.63 19.63
C ALA A 169 -26.09 -10.55 18.11
N PRO A 170 -25.84 -9.39 17.47
CA PRO A 170 -25.47 -9.30 16.06
C PRO A 170 -24.19 -10.06 15.69
N LEU A 171 -23.23 -10.18 16.62
CA LEU A 171 -21.96 -10.87 16.40
C LEU A 171 -22.11 -12.37 16.16
N HIS A 172 -23.22 -12.94 16.62
CA HIS A 172 -23.50 -14.39 16.57
C HIS A 172 -24.59 -14.75 15.54
N LEU A 173 -25.22 -13.76 14.93
CA LEU A 173 -26.41 -13.98 14.08
C LEU A 173 -26.03 -14.48 12.68
N PHE A 174 -25.11 -13.83 12.02
CA PHE A 174 -24.67 -14.14 10.66
C PHE A 174 -23.19 -14.59 10.61
N SER A 175 -22.65 -14.86 9.41
CA SER A 175 -21.32 -15.44 9.24
C SER A 175 -20.17 -14.51 9.60
N SER A 176 -20.35 -13.21 9.41
CA SER A 176 -19.33 -12.19 9.75
C SER A 176 -19.98 -10.82 9.95
N LEU A 177 -19.25 -9.94 10.62
CA LEU A 177 -19.74 -8.61 11.01
C LEU A 177 -19.78 -7.64 9.81
N ASP A 178 -18.85 -7.76 8.89
CA ASP A 178 -18.71 -6.93 7.69
C ASP A 178 -19.80 -7.17 6.63
N ARG A 179 -20.58 -8.25 6.73
CA ARG A 179 -21.65 -8.57 5.79
C ARG A 179 -22.73 -7.50 5.78
N ASP A 180 -23.17 -7.10 4.58
CA ASP A 180 -24.25 -6.10 4.40
C ASP A 180 -25.50 -6.42 5.21
N ILE A 181 -25.87 -7.72 5.33
CA ILE A 181 -27.01 -8.15 6.12
C ILE A 181 -26.81 -7.96 7.62
N THR A 182 -25.58 -8.18 8.13
CA THR A 182 -25.26 -7.94 9.54
C THR A 182 -25.33 -6.46 9.87
N LEU A 183 -24.75 -5.63 9.00
CA LEU A 183 -24.80 -4.18 9.12
C LEU A 183 -26.25 -3.65 9.04
N ALA A 184 -27.06 -4.21 8.14
CA ALA A 184 -28.48 -3.90 8.05
C ALA A 184 -29.24 -4.29 9.33
N PHE A 185 -28.89 -5.43 9.95
CA PHE A 185 -29.49 -5.86 11.20
C PHE A 185 -29.20 -4.89 12.34
N ILE A 186 -27.93 -4.49 12.50
CA ILE A 186 -27.52 -3.52 13.53
C ILE A 186 -28.24 -2.17 13.34
N ARG A 187 -28.38 -1.71 12.11
CA ARG A 187 -29.14 -0.47 11.79
C ARG A 187 -30.62 -0.58 12.09
N THR A 188 -31.22 -1.75 11.82
CA THR A 188 -32.67 -1.96 12.01
C THR A 188 -33.02 -2.21 13.46
N PHE A 189 -32.16 -2.88 14.21
CA PHE A 189 -32.32 -3.29 15.60
C PHE A 189 -31.11 -2.87 16.45
N PRO A 190 -30.87 -1.57 16.63
CA PRO A 190 -29.65 -1.05 17.24
C PRO A 190 -29.54 -1.31 18.76
N THR A 191 -30.58 -1.85 19.39
CA THR A 191 -30.55 -2.14 20.84
C THR A 191 -30.99 -3.57 21.14
N PRO A 192 -30.53 -4.16 22.26
CA PRO A 192 -30.96 -5.49 22.72
C PRO A 192 -32.48 -5.58 22.88
N ALA A 193 -33.11 -4.52 23.38
CA ALA A 193 -34.58 -4.46 23.59
C ALA A 193 -35.35 -4.52 22.26
N GLN A 194 -34.81 -3.95 21.19
CA GLN A 194 -35.42 -4.05 19.86
C GLN A 194 -35.20 -5.43 19.24
N ALA A 195 -33.99 -5.98 19.39
CA ALA A 195 -33.64 -7.31 18.89
C ALA A 195 -34.47 -8.42 19.59
N SER A 196 -34.71 -8.31 20.88
CA SER A 196 -35.52 -9.29 21.65
C SER A 196 -36.98 -9.38 21.18
N ARG A 197 -37.50 -8.34 20.52
CA ARG A 197 -38.86 -8.27 19.97
C ARG A 197 -38.97 -8.79 18.55
N VAL A 198 -37.89 -9.34 17.98
CA VAL A 198 -37.89 -9.89 16.63
C VAL A 198 -38.57 -11.24 16.61
N THR A 199 -39.73 -11.33 15.97
CA THR A 199 -40.46 -12.59 15.75
C THR A 199 -39.95 -13.33 14.53
N THR A 200 -40.23 -14.63 14.42
CA THR A 200 -39.92 -15.44 13.21
C THR A 200 -40.38 -14.79 11.93
N ARG A 201 -41.62 -14.30 11.90
CA ARG A 201 -42.18 -13.58 10.75
C ARG A 201 -41.39 -12.33 10.39
N ARG A 202 -40.97 -11.54 11.40
CA ARG A 202 -40.18 -10.33 11.21
C ARG A 202 -38.76 -10.64 10.72
N MET A 203 -38.12 -11.71 11.28
CA MET A 203 -36.84 -12.20 10.82
C MET A 203 -36.90 -12.71 9.36
N GLY A 204 -37.94 -13.47 8.99
CA GLY A 204 -38.14 -13.90 7.62
C GLY A 204 -38.34 -12.74 6.63
N GLY A 205 -39.12 -11.74 7.00
CA GLY A 205 -39.27 -10.53 6.18
C GLY A 205 -37.97 -9.71 6.09
N PHE A 206 -37.16 -9.67 7.14
CA PHE A 206 -35.86 -9.01 7.14
C PHE A 206 -34.86 -9.73 6.23
N THR A 207 -34.68 -11.05 6.39
CA THR A 207 -33.78 -11.85 5.57
C THR A 207 -34.14 -11.83 4.08
N GLY A 208 -35.44 -11.86 3.77
CA GLY A 208 -35.94 -11.75 2.40
C GLY A 208 -35.58 -10.39 1.74
N ARG A 209 -35.80 -9.28 2.46
CA ARG A 209 -35.47 -7.93 1.94
C ARG A 209 -33.97 -7.68 1.74
N HIS A 210 -33.14 -8.33 2.53
CA HIS A 210 -31.68 -8.15 2.47
C HIS A 210 -30.96 -9.27 1.72
N GLY A 211 -31.69 -10.08 0.92
CA GLY A 211 -31.10 -11.10 0.05
C GLY A 211 -30.25 -12.12 0.81
N TYR A 212 -30.74 -12.61 1.94
CA TYR A 212 -29.99 -13.58 2.74
C TYR A 212 -29.73 -14.86 1.95
N SER A 213 -28.49 -15.09 1.61
CA SER A 213 -28.03 -16.27 0.85
C SER A 213 -27.72 -17.48 1.74
N GLY A 214 -27.77 -17.32 3.07
CA GLY A 214 -27.54 -18.41 4.02
C GLY A 214 -28.70 -19.40 4.06
N ARG A 215 -28.41 -20.65 4.40
CA ARG A 215 -29.40 -21.75 4.42
C ARG A 215 -30.18 -21.86 5.73
N GLN A 216 -29.94 -20.95 6.70
CA GLN A 216 -30.58 -21.01 8.01
C GLN A 216 -32.00 -20.45 7.95
N LYS A 217 -32.94 -21.18 8.56
CA LYS A 217 -34.33 -20.73 8.71
C LYS A 217 -34.45 -19.58 9.72
N PRO A 218 -35.47 -18.72 9.62
CA PRO A 218 -35.67 -17.63 10.59
C PRO A 218 -35.70 -18.08 12.07
N GLU A 219 -36.30 -19.24 12.33
CA GLU A 219 -36.37 -19.84 13.67
C GLU A 219 -34.97 -20.15 14.24
N THR A 220 -34.10 -20.71 13.37
CA THR A 220 -32.71 -21.04 13.73
C THR A 220 -31.90 -19.77 14.01
N LEU A 221 -32.09 -18.72 13.21
CA LEU A 221 -31.44 -17.43 13.43
C LEU A 221 -31.86 -16.80 14.76
N ILE A 222 -33.14 -16.86 15.11
CA ILE A 222 -33.65 -16.38 16.40
C ILE A 222 -33.05 -17.22 17.53
N ALA A 223 -33.06 -18.55 17.42
CA ALA A 223 -32.48 -19.44 18.42
C ALA A 223 -30.98 -19.16 18.66
N ARG A 224 -30.22 -18.84 17.62
CA ARG A 224 -28.81 -18.42 17.74
C ARG A 224 -28.64 -17.08 18.44
N MET A 225 -29.55 -16.14 18.23
CA MET A 225 -29.51 -14.79 18.81
C MET A 225 -29.86 -14.80 20.29
N GLN A 226 -30.82 -15.63 20.71
CA GLN A 226 -31.40 -15.67 22.07
C GLN A 226 -30.36 -15.70 23.20
N PRO A 227 -29.36 -16.58 23.22
CA PRO A 227 -28.38 -16.64 24.30
C PRO A 227 -27.53 -15.38 24.46
N HIS A 228 -27.51 -14.54 23.40
CA HIS A 228 -26.67 -13.34 23.30
C HIS A 228 -27.44 -12.04 23.45
N LEU A 229 -28.74 -12.09 23.82
CA LEU A 229 -29.58 -10.92 24.10
C LEU A 229 -29.24 -10.29 25.45
N LEU A 230 -27.96 -10.02 25.67
CA LEU A 230 -27.47 -9.32 26.86
C LEU A 230 -27.65 -7.80 26.64
N SER A 231 -27.89 -7.09 27.76
CA SER A 231 -28.07 -5.64 27.74
C SER A 231 -27.25 -4.99 28.85
N ALA A 232 -26.60 -3.89 28.51
CA ALA A 232 -26.00 -2.99 29.50
C ALA A 232 -27.05 -2.04 30.10
N SER A 233 -26.63 -1.11 30.96
CA SER A 233 -27.50 -0.05 31.50
C SER A 233 -28.04 0.85 30.38
N GLU A 234 -29.18 1.51 30.61
CA GLU A 234 -29.83 2.38 29.60
C GLU A 234 -28.89 3.47 29.04
N GLY A 235 -28.11 4.11 29.93
CA GLY A 235 -27.14 5.13 29.52
C GLY A 235 -26.02 4.56 28.63
N THR A 236 -25.51 3.37 28.97
CA THR A 236 -24.51 2.67 28.16
C THR A 236 -25.10 2.26 26.80
N VAL A 237 -26.31 1.71 26.78
CA VAL A 237 -27.00 1.34 25.55
C VAL A 237 -27.19 2.56 24.63
N ALA A 238 -27.69 3.68 25.17
CA ALA A 238 -27.90 4.90 24.39
C ALA A 238 -26.61 5.44 23.75
N GLY A 239 -25.53 5.57 24.55
CA GLY A 239 -24.24 6.06 24.07
C GLY A 239 -23.57 5.11 23.08
N LYS A 240 -23.56 3.80 23.38
CA LYS A 240 -22.93 2.80 22.51
C LYS A 240 -23.71 2.56 21.22
N ALA A 241 -25.04 2.61 21.25
CA ALA A 241 -25.85 2.49 20.03
C ALA A 241 -25.57 3.62 19.03
N LEU A 242 -25.33 4.85 19.51
CA LEU A 242 -24.91 5.96 18.64
C LEU A 242 -23.56 5.68 17.97
N ALA A 243 -22.58 5.22 18.72
CA ALA A 243 -21.27 4.85 18.17
C ALA A 243 -21.36 3.66 17.21
N ALA A 244 -22.12 2.61 17.57
CA ALA A 244 -22.33 1.45 16.69
C ALA A 244 -22.97 1.85 15.36
N LYS A 245 -23.93 2.78 15.37
CA LYS A 245 -24.52 3.32 14.13
C LYS A 245 -23.46 3.96 13.25
N ALA A 246 -22.61 4.84 13.78
CA ALA A 246 -21.57 5.53 13.02
C ALA A 246 -20.58 4.55 12.40
N PHE A 247 -20.05 3.57 13.17
CA PHE A 247 -19.12 2.56 12.64
C PHE A 247 -19.79 1.61 11.65
N THR A 248 -21.07 1.30 11.82
CA THR A 248 -21.83 0.48 10.87
C THR A 248 -21.99 1.19 9.51
N GLU A 249 -22.24 2.50 9.51
CA GLU A 249 -22.35 3.32 8.31
C GLU A 249 -20.97 3.43 7.61
N GLN A 250 -19.92 3.65 8.39
CA GLN A 250 -18.54 3.70 7.88
C GLN A 250 -18.14 2.37 7.24
N LEU A 251 -18.41 1.24 7.90
CA LEU A 251 -18.09 -0.09 7.39
C LEU A 251 -18.85 -0.40 6.09
N ALA A 252 -20.11 -0.03 5.99
CA ALA A 252 -20.90 -0.17 4.77
C ALA A 252 -20.33 0.65 3.60
N LEU A 253 -19.82 1.86 3.88
CA LEU A 253 -19.16 2.70 2.88
C LEU A 253 -17.84 2.08 2.41
N LEU A 254 -17.01 1.59 3.33
CA LEU A 254 -15.76 0.90 3.01
C LEU A 254 -16.00 -0.36 2.15
N ASN A 255 -17.04 -1.15 2.46
CA ASN A 255 -17.46 -2.28 1.62
C ASN A 255 -17.80 -1.85 0.19
N THR A 256 -18.44 -0.69 0.04
CA THR A 256 -18.80 -0.15 -1.29
C THR A 256 -17.54 0.25 -2.06
N HIS A 257 -16.59 0.90 -1.40
CA HIS A 257 -15.32 1.27 -2.02
C HIS A 257 -14.48 0.04 -2.38
N LEU A 258 -14.40 -0.98 -1.52
CA LEU A 258 -13.70 -2.23 -1.85
C LEU A 258 -14.29 -2.89 -3.09
N ARG A 259 -15.62 -3.01 -3.19
CA ARG A 259 -16.27 -3.55 -4.39
C ARG A 259 -15.96 -2.75 -5.66
N ALA A 260 -15.88 -1.43 -5.55
CA ALA A 260 -15.51 -0.58 -6.69
C ALA A 260 -14.06 -0.82 -7.13
N HIS A 261 -13.13 -0.94 -6.18
CA HIS A 261 -11.72 -1.27 -6.47
C HIS A 261 -11.57 -2.69 -7.03
N ASP A 262 -12.29 -3.68 -6.48
CA ASP A 262 -12.29 -5.05 -7.00
C ASP A 262 -12.77 -5.12 -8.45
N LYS A 263 -13.83 -4.36 -8.78
CA LYS A 263 -14.33 -4.26 -10.15
C LYS A 263 -13.30 -3.64 -11.08
N ARG A 264 -12.69 -2.49 -10.68
CA ARG A 264 -11.69 -1.81 -11.51
C ARG A 264 -10.44 -2.66 -11.70
N LEU A 265 -10.01 -3.34 -10.65
CA LEU A 265 -8.89 -4.28 -10.71
C LEU A 265 -9.17 -5.41 -11.71
N GLY A 266 -10.38 -5.98 -11.73
CA GLY A 266 -10.78 -6.97 -12.73
C GLY A 266 -10.69 -6.43 -14.16
N GLU A 267 -11.21 -5.22 -14.43
CA GLU A 267 -11.13 -4.57 -15.74
C GLU A 267 -9.68 -4.35 -16.19
N LEU A 268 -8.78 -3.97 -15.28
CA LEU A 268 -7.36 -3.78 -15.60
C LEU A 268 -6.66 -5.10 -15.88
N LEU A 269 -6.99 -6.14 -15.15
CA LEU A 269 -6.48 -7.49 -15.38
C LEU A 269 -6.86 -8.01 -16.76
N ASP A 270 -8.08 -7.76 -17.23
CA ASP A 270 -8.51 -8.16 -18.57
C ASP A 270 -7.67 -7.51 -19.68
N MET A 271 -7.04 -6.35 -19.40
CA MET A 271 -6.16 -5.64 -20.33
C MET A 271 -4.68 -6.04 -20.18
N HIS A 272 -4.28 -6.70 -19.08
CA HIS A 272 -2.87 -6.99 -18.82
C HIS A 272 -2.45 -8.35 -19.41
N PRO A 273 -1.36 -8.41 -20.22
CA PRO A 273 -0.98 -9.62 -20.96
C PRO A 273 -0.58 -10.79 -20.05
N ASP A 274 -0.11 -10.54 -18.85
CA ASP A 274 0.33 -11.57 -17.90
C ASP A 274 -0.80 -12.17 -17.07
N THR A 275 -2.01 -11.64 -17.13
CA THR A 275 -3.15 -12.12 -16.34
C THR A 275 -3.39 -13.62 -16.47
N PRO A 276 -3.37 -14.22 -17.68
CA PRO A 276 -3.56 -15.67 -17.83
C PRO A 276 -2.49 -16.50 -17.09
N ILE A 277 -1.26 -15.97 -16.97
CA ILE A 277 -0.17 -16.65 -16.26
C ILE A 277 -0.51 -16.75 -14.77
N PHE A 278 -0.85 -15.62 -14.14
CA PHE A 278 -1.10 -15.59 -12.68
C PHE A 278 -2.40 -16.28 -12.30
N THR A 279 -3.45 -16.14 -13.10
CA THR A 279 -4.74 -16.79 -12.83
C THR A 279 -4.76 -18.29 -13.12
N SER A 280 -3.73 -18.83 -13.80
CA SER A 280 -3.59 -20.29 -14.01
C SER A 280 -3.22 -21.06 -12.74
N PHE A 281 -2.68 -20.38 -11.72
CA PHE A 281 -2.31 -21.04 -10.47
C PHE A 281 -3.53 -21.33 -9.60
N PRO A 282 -3.63 -22.54 -9.01
CA PRO A 282 -4.74 -22.89 -8.12
C PRO A 282 -4.83 -21.91 -6.93
N GLY A 283 -6.04 -21.40 -6.67
CA GLY A 283 -6.32 -20.51 -5.54
C GLY A 283 -5.97 -19.05 -5.78
N ILE A 284 -5.40 -18.67 -6.92
CA ILE A 284 -5.15 -17.26 -7.26
C ILE A 284 -6.39 -16.68 -7.96
N GLY A 285 -7.13 -15.86 -7.22
CA GLY A 285 -8.23 -15.07 -7.76
C GLY A 285 -7.76 -13.72 -8.32
N PRO A 286 -8.66 -12.92 -8.93
CA PRO A 286 -8.31 -11.63 -9.56
C PRO A 286 -7.56 -10.67 -8.63
N VAL A 287 -7.99 -10.54 -7.38
CA VAL A 287 -7.33 -9.65 -6.41
C VAL A 287 -5.86 -10.07 -6.18
N THR A 288 -5.63 -11.37 -5.93
CA THR A 288 -4.27 -11.88 -5.71
C THR A 288 -3.41 -11.75 -6.97
N ALA A 289 -3.97 -12.03 -8.16
CA ALA A 289 -3.28 -11.83 -9.43
C ALA A 289 -2.89 -10.36 -9.62
N GLY A 290 -3.81 -9.43 -9.34
CA GLY A 290 -3.54 -7.99 -9.41
C GLY A 290 -2.42 -7.54 -8.50
N VAL A 291 -2.40 -8.00 -7.25
CA VAL A 291 -1.31 -7.73 -6.30
C VAL A 291 0.02 -8.27 -6.83
N LEU A 292 0.06 -9.53 -7.29
CA LEU A 292 1.29 -10.14 -7.79
C LEU A 292 1.84 -9.43 -9.02
N ILE A 293 0.99 -9.07 -9.98
CA ILE A 293 1.38 -8.31 -11.17
C ILE A 293 1.91 -6.93 -10.77
N SER A 294 1.23 -6.25 -9.86
CA SER A 294 1.62 -4.92 -9.36
C SER A 294 3.00 -4.93 -8.72
N GLU A 295 3.34 -5.94 -7.92
CA GLU A 295 4.62 -6.01 -7.21
C GLU A 295 5.76 -6.58 -8.10
N MET A 296 5.44 -7.50 -9.00
CA MET A 296 6.44 -8.07 -9.92
C MET A 296 6.77 -7.15 -11.09
N GLY A 297 5.83 -6.33 -11.53
CA GLY A 297 5.97 -5.46 -12.70
C GLY A 297 6.10 -6.21 -14.02
N GLU A 298 6.40 -5.49 -15.10
CA GLU A 298 6.49 -6.02 -16.47
C GLU A 298 7.91 -6.46 -16.87
N GLN A 299 8.94 -6.02 -16.14
CA GLN A 299 10.33 -6.35 -16.45
C GLN A 299 10.73 -7.74 -15.92
N ARG A 300 10.58 -8.76 -16.75
CA ARG A 300 10.95 -10.15 -16.39
C ARG A 300 12.45 -10.35 -16.14
N SER A 301 13.31 -9.54 -16.78
CA SER A 301 14.75 -9.52 -16.53
C SER A 301 15.13 -9.18 -15.08
N ARG A 302 14.20 -8.59 -14.32
CA ARG A 302 14.34 -8.35 -12.88
C ARG A 302 14.52 -9.67 -12.11
N PHE A 303 13.96 -10.77 -12.60
CA PHE A 303 14.00 -12.09 -11.98
C PHE A 303 14.68 -13.11 -12.91
N PRO A 304 16.02 -13.08 -13.05
CA PRO A 304 16.73 -13.97 -13.97
C PRO A 304 16.67 -15.45 -13.56
N SER A 305 16.25 -15.73 -12.32
CA SER A 305 16.15 -17.11 -11.80
C SER A 305 15.09 -17.21 -10.71
N ALA A 306 14.60 -18.42 -10.43
CA ALA A 306 13.68 -18.67 -9.32
C ALA A 306 14.27 -18.27 -7.95
N PRO A 307 15.55 -18.51 -7.62
CA PRO A 307 16.16 -18.01 -6.40
C PRO A 307 16.12 -16.48 -6.25
N SER A 308 16.27 -15.72 -7.35
CA SER A 308 16.18 -14.25 -7.27
C SER A 308 14.76 -13.77 -6.96
N LEU A 309 13.74 -14.45 -7.49
CA LEU A 309 12.34 -14.19 -7.15
C LEU A 309 12.04 -14.54 -5.69
N LEU A 310 12.52 -15.71 -5.22
CA LEU A 310 12.37 -16.11 -3.81
C LEU A 310 13.04 -15.13 -2.84
N ALA A 311 14.18 -14.56 -3.21
CA ALA A 311 14.87 -13.56 -2.41
C ALA A 311 14.04 -12.26 -2.32
N GLU A 312 13.47 -11.80 -3.42
CA GLU A 312 12.62 -10.60 -3.48
C GLU A 312 11.35 -10.75 -2.63
N THR A 313 10.73 -11.94 -2.67
CA THR A 313 9.51 -12.23 -1.89
C THR A 313 9.78 -12.57 -0.41
N GLY A 314 11.05 -12.59 0.02
CA GLY A 314 11.43 -12.98 1.37
C GLY A 314 11.29 -14.48 1.67
N LEU A 315 11.09 -15.31 0.65
CA LEU A 315 10.96 -16.77 0.76
C LEU A 315 12.29 -17.51 0.55
N ALA A 316 13.39 -16.78 0.32
CA ALA A 316 14.70 -17.41 0.18
C ALA A 316 15.11 -18.11 1.49
N PRO A 317 15.66 -19.35 1.42
CA PRO A 317 16.16 -20.03 2.59
C PRO A 317 17.26 -19.23 3.27
N VAL A 318 17.11 -18.94 4.56
CA VAL A 318 18.15 -18.31 5.35
C VAL A 318 19.03 -19.39 5.99
N THR A 319 20.32 -19.38 5.66
CA THR A 319 21.28 -20.28 6.30
C THR A 319 21.46 -19.85 7.76
N LYS A 320 21.04 -20.70 8.69
CA LYS A 320 21.30 -20.50 10.12
C LYS A 320 22.69 -21.03 10.42
N ALA A 321 23.64 -20.15 10.73
CA ALA A 321 24.92 -20.60 11.27
C ALA A 321 24.71 -21.25 12.65
N PRO A 322 25.34 -22.40 12.95
CA PRO A 322 25.27 -23.00 14.29
C PRO A 322 25.74 -21.97 15.34
N GLY A 323 24.89 -21.69 16.34
CA GLY A 323 25.19 -20.73 17.41
C GLY A 323 24.60 -19.33 17.28
N ALA A 324 23.86 -19.00 16.21
CA ALA A 324 23.15 -17.72 16.11
C ALA A 324 21.85 -17.74 16.96
N PRO A 325 21.62 -16.71 17.82
CA PRO A 325 20.39 -16.63 18.59
C PRO A 325 19.16 -16.52 17.67
N VAL A 326 18.07 -17.20 18.07
CA VAL A 326 16.76 -17.06 17.40
C VAL A 326 16.23 -15.67 17.71
N ARG A 327 16.10 -14.82 16.71
CA ARG A 327 15.34 -13.55 16.82
C ARG A 327 13.91 -13.77 16.42
#